data_95d903e3b71e786cce108a9e279b3d58
#
_entry.id   95d903e3b71e786cce108a9e279b3d58
#
_cell.length_a   1.000
_cell.length_b   1.000
_cell.length_c   1.000
_cell.angle_alpha   90.00
_cell.angle_beta   90.00
_cell.angle_gamma   90.00
#
_symmetry.space_group_name_H-M   'P 1'
#
loop_
_entity.id
_entity.type
_entity.pdbx_description
1 polymer ?
#
loop_
_entity_poly.entity_id
_entity_poly.type
_entity_poly.pdbx_seq_one_letter_code
_entity_poly.pdbx_strand_id
1 'polypeptide(L)'
;MSELAVNGGTPVRSTPLPSVFNASGRRFGDEEVAAAERVLRSGMLSATWGTEVAALESEFASLLGSAYSVACSSGTAALHLAVAAVNPEPGDEIITTPISDMGTVFPIIMQNAVPVFADVDLTTGNLDPAAVEAAITPRTKAVLAVHLFGKPAPIRELRALCDKHGLLLIEDCAQAYLAPVGEVYAGRIGDIGCFSLQQSKHISAGDGGLVVTDDAALARRMRLFTDKGWPRDTDERTYLFLSLNYRMPELTAAVTRVQLTRLAQVVDDRRTGAAKLTAGIGDLIGLLPPPDDDDHVYWQYPLLLDGNIHPWAAALTAEGVPCTPGYLKEPLYAAPAIRSKITYGESGFPLQDVEYPPGLCPNAETLINERLLVLPWNENYSGADVDDIATAIRKVHTALETS
;
A
#
# COMPACT_ATOMS: atom_id res chain seq x y z
N MET A 1 15.86 -33.91 -16.37
CA MET A 1 15.13 -32.68 -15.92
C MET A 1 13.64 -33.00 -15.86
N SER A 2 12.93 -32.65 -14.80
CA SER A 2 11.49 -32.86 -14.73
C SER A 2 10.79 -31.87 -15.66
N GLU A 3 9.87 -32.36 -16.47
CA GLU A 3 9.08 -31.55 -17.39
C GLU A 3 8.23 -30.52 -16.60
N LEU A 4 8.12 -29.29 -17.11
CA LEU A 4 7.26 -28.25 -16.51
C LEU A 4 5.80 -28.67 -16.59
N ALA A 5 5.03 -28.34 -15.56
CA ALA A 5 3.59 -28.62 -15.52
C ALA A 5 2.82 -27.94 -16.66
N VAL A 6 3.25 -26.77 -17.11
CA VAL A 6 2.68 -26.09 -18.30
C VAL A 6 2.86 -26.91 -19.60
N ASN A 7 3.81 -27.81 -19.64
CA ASN A 7 4.10 -28.70 -20.78
C ASN A 7 3.57 -30.14 -20.57
N GLY A 8 2.79 -30.38 -19.51
CA GLY A 8 2.22 -31.70 -19.20
C GLY A 8 2.91 -32.47 -18.09
N GLY A 9 3.97 -31.90 -17.48
CA GLY A 9 4.66 -32.48 -16.32
C GLY A 9 3.80 -32.41 -15.05
N THR A 10 4.25 -33.04 -13.98
CA THR A 10 3.60 -33.01 -12.68
C THR A 10 3.92 -31.69 -11.97
N PRO A 11 2.91 -30.92 -11.50
CA PRO A 11 3.16 -29.71 -10.74
C PRO A 11 3.84 -30.00 -9.41
N VAL A 12 4.64 -29.06 -8.93
CA VAL A 12 5.27 -29.12 -7.60
C VAL A 12 4.20 -29.15 -6.51
N ARG A 13 3.12 -28.40 -6.72
CA ARG A 13 2.05 -28.29 -5.75
C ARG A 13 0.68 -28.43 -6.41
N SER A 14 -0.17 -29.28 -5.85
CA SER A 14 -1.59 -29.42 -6.26
C SER A 14 -2.57 -28.82 -5.26
N THR A 15 -2.15 -28.62 -4.00
CA THR A 15 -2.99 -27.99 -2.98
C THR A 15 -2.81 -26.46 -3.01
N PRO A 16 -3.89 -25.68 -3.08
CA PRO A 16 -3.76 -24.21 -3.08
C PRO A 16 -3.04 -23.68 -1.84
N LEU A 17 -2.24 -22.64 -2.02
CA LEU A 17 -1.64 -21.89 -0.93
C LEU A 17 -2.72 -21.13 -0.13
N PRO A 18 -2.50 -20.88 1.19
CA PRO A 18 -3.33 -19.97 1.95
C PRO A 18 -3.53 -18.63 1.22
N SER A 19 -4.78 -18.15 1.14
CA SER A 19 -5.11 -16.98 0.34
C SER A 19 -6.01 -16.01 1.09
N VAL A 20 -5.76 -14.72 0.91
CA VAL A 20 -6.61 -13.63 1.44
C VAL A 20 -8.03 -13.62 0.86
N PHE A 21 -8.29 -14.38 -0.19
CA PHE A 21 -9.61 -14.52 -0.81
C PHE A 21 -10.50 -15.56 -0.12
N ASN A 22 -10.01 -16.20 0.92
CA ASN A 22 -10.76 -17.15 1.74
C ASN A 22 -10.19 -17.21 3.17
N ALA A 23 -10.82 -18.01 4.05
CA ALA A 23 -10.46 -18.07 5.46
C ALA A 23 -9.03 -18.61 5.73
N SER A 24 -8.42 -19.34 4.80
CA SER A 24 -7.10 -19.95 5.01
C SER A 24 -5.98 -18.90 5.11
N GLY A 25 -6.14 -17.74 4.49
CA GLY A 25 -5.15 -16.67 4.52
C GLY A 25 -5.46 -15.56 5.52
N ARG A 26 -6.32 -15.84 6.52
CA ARG A 26 -6.70 -14.85 7.55
C ARG A 26 -6.76 -15.47 8.93
N ARG A 27 -6.39 -14.68 9.93
CA ARG A 27 -6.43 -15.06 11.36
C ARG A 27 -7.61 -14.37 12.05
N PHE A 28 -8.85 -14.76 11.64
CA PHE A 28 -10.06 -14.38 12.33
C PHE A 28 -10.53 -15.52 13.24
N GLY A 29 -11.06 -15.19 14.42
CA GLY A 29 -11.51 -16.17 15.40
C GLY A 29 -12.60 -15.63 16.33
N ASP A 30 -12.76 -16.31 17.47
CA ASP A 30 -13.78 -15.99 18.46
C ASP A 30 -13.61 -14.57 19.05
N GLU A 31 -12.41 -14.03 19.07
CA GLU A 31 -12.14 -12.69 19.58
C GLU A 31 -12.77 -11.61 18.69
N GLU A 32 -12.65 -11.72 17.37
CA GLU A 32 -13.31 -10.81 16.41
C GLU A 32 -14.82 -10.97 16.46
N VAL A 33 -15.32 -12.22 16.57
CA VAL A 33 -16.76 -12.49 16.71
C VAL A 33 -17.29 -11.83 18.00
N ALA A 34 -16.61 -12.01 19.14
CA ALA A 34 -17.00 -11.41 20.41
C ALA A 34 -16.94 -9.88 20.37
N ALA A 35 -15.94 -9.29 19.70
CA ALA A 35 -15.84 -7.85 19.52
C ALA A 35 -17.01 -7.28 18.71
N ALA A 36 -17.35 -7.93 17.60
CA ALA A 36 -18.49 -7.55 16.77
C ALA A 36 -19.83 -7.71 17.52
N GLU A 37 -20.00 -8.82 18.24
CA GLU A 37 -21.20 -9.07 19.05
C GLU A 37 -21.38 -7.99 20.15
N ARG A 38 -20.31 -7.60 20.82
CA ARG A 38 -20.34 -6.55 21.85
C ARG A 38 -20.88 -5.24 21.27
N VAL A 39 -20.39 -4.83 20.08
CA VAL A 39 -20.83 -3.60 19.41
C VAL A 39 -22.29 -3.70 18.99
N LEU A 40 -22.70 -4.82 18.38
CA LEU A 40 -24.10 -5.02 17.97
C LEU A 40 -25.06 -4.98 19.16
N ARG A 41 -24.71 -5.63 20.30
CA ARG A 41 -25.54 -5.64 21.50
C ARG A 41 -25.61 -4.27 22.18
N SER A 42 -24.58 -3.43 22.03
CA SER A 42 -24.59 -2.07 22.57
C SER A 42 -25.58 -1.13 21.86
N GLY A 43 -25.89 -1.41 20.57
CA GLY A 43 -26.68 -0.54 19.71
C GLY A 43 -25.92 0.72 19.27
N MET A 44 -24.66 0.94 19.69
CA MET A 44 -23.84 2.10 19.36
C MET A 44 -22.95 1.77 18.15
N LEU A 45 -23.46 2.01 16.95
CA LEU A 45 -22.79 1.60 15.70
C LEU A 45 -22.01 2.72 15.00
N SER A 46 -22.25 3.97 15.43
CA SER A 46 -21.61 5.16 14.83
C SER A 46 -20.44 5.63 15.69
N ALA A 47 -19.32 5.97 15.06
CA ALA A 47 -18.15 6.59 15.69
C ALA A 47 -18.46 7.86 16.53
N THR A 48 -19.60 8.50 16.27
CA THR A 48 -19.98 9.71 17.00
C THR A 48 -20.64 9.43 18.36
N TRP A 49 -20.98 8.19 18.65
CA TRP A 49 -21.66 7.76 19.87
C TRP A 49 -21.02 6.55 20.55
N GLY A 50 -20.26 5.74 19.81
CA GLY A 50 -19.53 4.60 20.34
C GLY A 50 -18.14 4.98 20.83
N THR A 51 -17.38 3.98 21.23
CA THR A 51 -16.06 4.15 21.85
C THR A 51 -14.96 3.34 21.16
N GLU A 52 -15.32 2.42 20.25
CA GLU A 52 -14.34 1.53 19.62
C GLU A 52 -13.42 2.29 18.66
N VAL A 53 -13.95 3.25 17.89
CA VAL A 53 -13.15 4.07 16.98
C VAL A 53 -12.16 4.93 17.76
N ALA A 54 -12.59 5.60 18.82
CA ALA A 54 -11.70 6.43 19.64
C ALA A 54 -10.61 5.59 20.32
N ALA A 55 -10.96 4.38 20.79
CA ALA A 55 -10.01 3.45 21.38
C ALA A 55 -8.99 2.95 20.32
N LEU A 56 -9.46 2.58 19.12
CA LEU A 56 -8.58 2.18 18.00
C LEU A 56 -7.58 3.28 17.64
N GLU A 57 -8.05 4.52 17.54
CA GLU A 57 -7.18 5.67 17.23
C GLU A 57 -6.10 5.87 18.30
N SER A 58 -6.47 5.77 19.58
CA SER A 58 -5.51 5.86 20.68
C SER A 58 -4.50 4.71 20.68
N GLU A 59 -4.96 3.49 20.48
CA GLU A 59 -4.12 2.29 20.44
C GLU A 59 -3.15 2.33 19.25
N PHE A 60 -3.62 2.76 18.06
CA PHE A 60 -2.80 2.84 16.87
C PHE A 60 -1.76 3.98 16.96
N ALA A 61 -2.17 5.16 17.47
CA ALA A 61 -1.23 6.25 17.74
C ALA A 61 -0.13 5.81 18.72
N SER A 62 -0.50 5.12 19.80
CA SER A 62 0.46 4.58 20.79
C SER A 62 1.41 3.55 20.17
N LEU A 63 0.89 2.64 19.34
CA LEU A 63 1.69 1.61 18.68
C LEU A 63 2.78 2.21 17.78
N LEU A 64 2.44 3.25 17.02
CA LEU A 64 3.38 3.92 16.13
C LEU A 64 4.20 5.01 16.81
N GLY A 65 3.83 5.44 18.02
CA GLY A 65 4.45 6.56 18.72
C GLY A 65 4.09 7.92 18.10
N SER A 66 2.91 8.05 17.48
CA SER A 66 2.40 9.33 16.95
C SER A 66 1.54 10.06 17.96
N ALA A 67 1.44 11.39 17.83
CA ALA A 67 0.60 12.21 18.69
C ALA A 67 -0.91 12.04 18.40
N TYR A 68 -1.25 11.83 17.12
CA TYR A 68 -2.65 11.75 16.68
C TYR A 68 -2.86 10.61 15.70
N SER A 69 -4.05 10.01 15.75
CA SER A 69 -4.57 9.12 14.73
C SER A 69 -6.01 9.50 14.38
N VAL A 70 -6.40 9.31 13.12
CA VAL A 70 -7.76 9.52 12.61
C VAL A 70 -8.19 8.31 11.83
N ALA A 71 -9.24 7.63 12.28
CA ALA A 71 -9.82 6.48 11.58
C ALA A 71 -10.80 6.92 10.49
N CYS A 72 -10.81 6.21 9.37
CA CYS A 72 -11.66 6.49 8.23
C CYS A 72 -12.13 5.20 7.53
N SER A 73 -12.96 5.36 6.50
CA SER A 73 -13.69 4.27 5.87
C SER A 73 -12.87 3.36 4.94
N SER A 74 -11.69 3.78 4.49
CA SER A 74 -10.80 3.00 3.61
C SER A 74 -9.39 3.59 3.54
N GLY A 75 -8.42 2.85 2.98
CA GLY A 75 -7.09 3.38 2.69
C GLY A 75 -7.12 4.55 1.71
N THR A 76 -7.96 4.47 0.67
CA THR A 76 -8.18 5.59 -0.27
C THR A 76 -8.75 6.82 0.44
N ALA A 77 -9.67 6.63 1.40
CA ALA A 77 -10.16 7.73 2.23
C ALA A 77 -9.04 8.31 3.12
N ALA A 78 -8.14 7.48 3.67
CA ALA A 78 -6.98 7.95 4.43
C ALA A 78 -6.08 8.86 3.60
N LEU A 79 -5.76 8.45 2.38
CA LEU A 79 -4.99 9.26 1.43
C LEU A 79 -5.73 10.54 1.03
N HIS A 80 -7.06 10.48 0.87
CA HIS A 80 -7.86 11.68 0.60
C HIS A 80 -7.88 12.65 1.79
N LEU A 81 -7.90 12.14 3.03
CA LEU A 81 -7.74 12.98 4.22
C LEU A 81 -6.40 13.71 4.23
N ALA A 82 -5.32 13.00 3.88
CA ALA A 82 -3.98 13.57 3.81
C ALA A 82 -3.89 14.66 2.75
N VAL A 83 -4.36 14.40 1.53
CA VAL A 83 -4.38 15.40 0.45
C VAL A 83 -5.28 16.58 0.79
N ALA A 84 -6.45 16.36 1.41
CA ALA A 84 -7.33 17.42 1.88
C ALA A 84 -6.72 18.24 3.02
N ALA A 85 -5.81 17.64 3.82
CA ALA A 85 -5.05 18.34 4.85
C ALA A 85 -3.94 19.22 4.25
N VAL A 86 -3.30 18.79 3.15
CA VAL A 86 -2.42 19.66 2.34
C VAL A 86 -3.16 20.89 1.85
N ASN A 87 -4.45 20.74 1.54
CA ASN A 87 -5.34 21.83 1.07
C ASN A 87 -4.83 22.54 -0.19
N PRO A 88 -4.57 21.79 -1.27
CA PRO A 88 -4.06 22.39 -2.50
C PRO A 88 -5.08 23.30 -3.15
N GLU A 89 -4.60 24.35 -3.83
CA GLU A 89 -5.42 25.11 -4.77
C GLU A 89 -5.64 24.32 -6.06
N PRO A 90 -6.73 24.53 -6.81
CA PRO A 90 -6.93 23.89 -8.10
C PRO A 90 -5.75 24.10 -9.05
N GLY A 91 -5.16 23.01 -9.53
CA GLY A 91 -3.97 23.00 -10.39
C GLY A 91 -2.64 22.99 -9.66
N ASP A 92 -2.63 23.02 -8.33
CA ASP A 92 -1.43 22.68 -7.57
C ASP A 92 -1.01 21.22 -7.83
N GLU A 93 0.24 20.91 -7.62
CA GLU A 93 0.84 19.62 -7.98
C GLU A 93 1.20 18.80 -6.73
N ILE A 94 0.95 17.49 -6.82
CA ILE A 94 1.45 16.51 -5.82
C ILE A 94 2.23 15.45 -6.58
N ILE A 95 3.52 15.32 -6.23
CA ILE A 95 4.41 14.33 -6.84
C ILE A 95 4.13 12.96 -6.22
N THR A 96 4.00 11.92 -7.07
CA THR A 96 3.77 10.54 -6.62
C THR A 96 4.38 9.51 -7.56
N THR A 97 4.23 8.22 -7.24
CA THR A 97 4.77 7.09 -7.97
C THR A 97 3.86 6.62 -9.12
N PRO A 98 4.43 6.11 -10.22
CA PRO A 98 3.68 5.44 -11.29
C PRO A 98 3.28 3.99 -10.96
N ILE A 99 3.82 3.40 -9.87
CA ILE A 99 3.55 2.00 -9.47
C ILE A 99 2.90 1.99 -8.09
N SER A 100 1.57 1.84 -8.04
CA SER A 100 0.77 1.66 -6.83
C SER A 100 -0.66 1.25 -7.19
N ASP A 101 -1.58 1.31 -6.22
CA ASP A 101 -3.03 1.30 -6.48
C ASP A 101 -3.51 2.70 -6.90
N MET A 102 -4.60 2.77 -7.67
CA MET A 102 -5.19 4.04 -8.09
C MET A 102 -5.73 4.87 -6.89
N GLY A 103 -5.94 4.22 -5.74
CA GLY A 103 -6.22 4.88 -4.46
C GLY A 103 -5.15 5.87 -4.02
N THR A 104 -3.92 5.77 -4.53
CA THR A 104 -2.84 6.76 -4.32
C THR A 104 -3.04 8.01 -5.17
N VAL A 105 -3.62 7.90 -6.37
CA VAL A 105 -3.70 8.99 -7.37
C VAL A 105 -5.04 9.71 -7.35
N PHE A 106 -6.16 8.99 -7.27
CA PHE A 106 -7.48 9.60 -7.33
C PHE A 106 -7.74 10.65 -6.23
N PRO A 107 -7.28 10.51 -4.98
CA PRO A 107 -7.39 11.57 -3.97
C PRO A 107 -6.80 12.92 -4.39
N ILE A 108 -5.70 12.91 -5.15
CA ILE A 108 -5.07 14.12 -5.67
C ILE A 108 -6.03 14.82 -6.62
N ILE A 109 -6.58 14.08 -7.58
CA ILE A 109 -7.52 14.60 -8.58
C ILE A 109 -8.83 15.06 -7.92
N MET A 110 -9.31 14.31 -6.93
CA MET A 110 -10.53 14.65 -6.17
C MET A 110 -10.39 15.96 -5.36
N GLN A 111 -9.16 16.37 -5.04
CA GLN A 111 -8.88 17.69 -4.45
C GLN A 111 -8.52 18.75 -5.50
N ASN A 112 -8.81 18.49 -6.79
CA ASN A 112 -8.54 19.39 -7.91
C ASN A 112 -7.05 19.68 -8.11
N ALA A 113 -6.16 18.88 -7.53
CA ALA A 113 -4.73 18.94 -7.75
C ALA A 113 -4.31 18.02 -8.91
N VAL A 114 -3.12 18.24 -9.43
CA VAL A 114 -2.54 17.50 -10.54
C VAL A 114 -1.52 16.48 -10.00
N PRO A 115 -1.69 15.17 -10.24
CA PRO A 115 -0.65 14.20 -9.93
C PRO A 115 0.53 14.36 -10.90
N VAL A 116 1.72 14.50 -10.35
CA VAL A 116 2.99 14.52 -11.11
C VAL A 116 3.70 13.21 -10.82
N PHE A 117 3.99 12.42 -11.85
CA PHE A 117 4.63 11.12 -11.68
C PHE A 117 6.15 11.27 -11.78
N ALA A 118 6.85 10.85 -10.73
CA ALA A 118 8.30 10.72 -10.72
C ALA A 118 8.69 9.25 -10.87
N ASP A 119 9.81 8.98 -11.54
CA ASP A 119 10.26 7.62 -11.80
C ASP A 119 10.75 6.92 -10.53
N VAL A 120 10.98 5.63 -10.61
CA VAL A 120 11.29 4.75 -9.49
C VAL A 120 12.69 4.15 -9.61
N ASP A 121 13.22 3.68 -8.50
CA ASP A 121 14.40 2.84 -8.47
C ASP A 121 14.11 1.45 -9.04
N LEU A 122 14.98 0.95 -9.91
CA LEU A 122 14.81 -0.33 -10.61
C LEU A 122 14.90 -1.57 -9.71
N THR A 123 15.43 -1.44 -8.50
CA THR A 123 15.59 -2.57 -7.57
C THR A 123 14.46 -2.71 -6.58
N THR A 124 13.85 -1.59 -6.21
CA THR A 124 12.80 -1.55 -5.19
C THR A 124 11.42 -1.20 -5.73
N GLY A 125 11.35 -0.52 -6.89
CA GLY A 125 10.11 0.05 -7.41
C GLY A 125 9.59 1.25 -6.62
N ASN A 126 10.30 1.71 -5.60
CA ASN A 126 9.98 2.90 -4.82
C ASN A 126 10.44 4.18 -5.52
N LEU A 127 9.85 5.33 -5.18
CA LEU A 127 10.25 6.64 -5.72
C LEU A 127 11.76 6.87 -5.64
N ASP A 128 12.37 7.31 -6.74
CA ASP A 128 13.74 7.81 -6.76
C ASP A 128 13.78 9.28 -6.31
N PRO A 129 14.49 9.63 -5.24
CA PRO A 129 14.62 11.02 -4.78
C PRO A 129 15.13 11.98 -5.85
N ALA A 130 16.04 11.54 -6.72
CA ALA A 130 16.53 12.38 -7.81
C ALA A 130 15.45 12.68 -8.86
N ALA A 131 14.64 11.69 -9.19
CA ALA A 131 13.49 11.89 -10.07
C ALA A 131 12.43 12.79 -9.43
N VAL A 132 12.20 12.66 -8.12
CA VAL A 132 11.31 13.56 -7.37
C VAL A 132 11.84 14.99 -7.40
N GLU A 133 13.13 15.22 -7.12
CA GLU A 133 13.73 16.55 -7.16
C GLU A 133 13.58 17.21 -8.54
N ALA A 134 13.82 16.45 -9.60
CA ALA A 134 13.67 16.93 -10.99
C ALA A 134 12.22 17.29 -11.36
N ALA A 135 11.23 16.71 -10.70
CA ALA A 135 9.81 16.94 -10.94
C ALA A 135 9.23 18.14 -10.16
N ILE A 136 9.98 18.73 -9.21
CA ILE A 136 9.50 19.85 -8.39
C ILE A 136 9.32 21.11 -9.24
N THR A 137 8.17 21.75 -9.12
CA THR A 137 7.83 23.04 -9.73
C THR A 137 7.35 24.04 -8.65
N PRO A 138 7.16 25.31 -8.98
CA PRO A 138 6.55 26.28 -8.04
C PRO A 138 5.11 25.93 -7.61
N ARG A 139 4.43 25.04 -8.33
CA ARG A 139 3.09 24.54 -7.99
C ARG A 139 3.10 23.32 -7.09
N THR A 140 4.23 22.66 -6.92
CA THR A 140 4.33 21.48 -6.05
C THR A 140 4.03 21.84 -4.60
N LYS A 141 3.13 21.10 -3.95
CA LYS A 141 2.74 21.28 -2.54
C LYS A 141 3.14 20.13 -1.65
N ALA A 142 3.20 18.92 -2.20
CA ALA A 142 3.54 17.73 -1.43
C ALA A 142 4.20 16.67 -2.31
N VAL A 143 4.88 15.75 -1.64
CA VAL A 143 5.28 14.44 -2.17
C VAL A 143 4.45 13.38 -1.47
N LEU A 144 3.84 12.46 -2.23
CA LEU A 144 3.13 11.29 -1.73
C LEU A 144 3.95 10.05 -2.08
N ALA A 145 4.69 9.53 -1.12
CA ALA A 145 5.56 8.37 -1.28
C ALA A 145 4.83 7.09 -0.84
N VAL A 146 4.91 6.04 -1.64
CA VAL A 146 4.39 4.71 -1.34
C VAL A 146 5.52 3.83 -0.84
N HIS A 147 5.29 3.01 0.18
CA HIS A 147 6.20 1.96 0.61
C HIS A 147 5.81 0.65 -0.08
N LEU A 148 6.27 0.47 -1.31
CA LEU A 148 5.79 -0.55 -2.23
C LEU A 148 6.12 -1.96 -1.72
N PHE A 149 5.12 -2.86 -1.76
CA PHE A 149 5.18 -4.26 -1.31
C PHE A 149 5.57 -4.47 0.16
N GLY A 150 5.72 -3.40 0.93
CA GLY A 150 6.17 -3.44 2.32
C GLY A 150 7.63 -3.07 2.53
N LYS A 151 8.33 -2.62 1.47
CA LYS A 151 9.68 -2.04 1.54
C LYS A 151 9.57 -0.54 1.72
N PRO A 152 10.13 0.05 2.79
CA PRO A 152 10.19 1.50 2.91
C PRO A 152 10.83 2.15 1.68
N ALA A 153 10.19 3.21 1.18
CA ALA A 153 10.82 4.11 0.22
C ALA A 153 12.05 4.78 0.86
N PRO A 154 12.95 5.42 0.11
CA PRO A 154 14.05 6.21 0.66
C PRO A 154 13.52 7.47 1.36
N ILE A 155 12.68 7.23 2.39
CA ILE A 155 11.80 8.24 2.97
C ILE A 155 12.57 9.34 3.72
N ARG A 156 13.77 9.05 4.24
CA ARG A 156 14.61 10.06 4.90
C ARG A 156 15.18 11.04 3.89
N GLU A 157 15.58 10.55 2.72
CA GLU A 157 16.06 11.39 1.60
C GLU A 157 14.90 12.22 1.06
N LEU A 158 13.71 11.63 0.90
CA LEU A 158 12.52 12.36 0.50
C LEU A 158 12.10 13.40 1.54
N ARG A 159 12.23 13.12 2.85
CA ARG A 159 11.99 14.11 3.91
C ARG A 159 12.95 15.29 3.80
N ALA A 160 14.25 15.02 3.65
CA ALA A 160 15.25 16.09 3.50
C ALA A 160 14.98 16.94 2.25
N LEU A 161 14.55 16.32 1.16
CA LEU A 161 14.16 17.01 -0.06
C LEU A 161 12.92 17.90 0.17
N CYS A 162 11.88 17.37 0.81
CA CYS A 162 10.68 18.12 1.12
C CYS A 162 10.99 19.33 2.04
N ASP A 163 11.83 19.14 3.07
CA ASP A 163 12.27 20.22 3.96
C ASP A 163 13.00 21.33 3.20
N LYS A 164 13.90 20.96 2.28
CA LYS A 164 14.64 21.91 1.43
C LYS A 164 13.72 22.78 0.60
N HIS A 165 12.60 22.24 0.12
CA HIS A 165 11.68 22.93 -0.77
C HIS A 165 10.38 23.43 -0.09
N GLY A 166 10.23 23.21 1.23
CA GLY A 166 9.05 23.60 1.99
C GLY A 166 7.78 22.84 1.59
N LEU A 167 7.93 21.56 1.23
CA LEU A 167 6.85 20.66 0.80
C LEU A 167 6.40 19.77 1.96
N LEU A 168 5.13 19.37 1.96
CA LEU A 168 4.65 18.30 2.84
C LEU A 168 5.01 16.93 2.27
N LEU A 169 5.29 15.97 3.17
CA LEU A 169 5.55 14.59 2.83
C LEU A 169 4.44 13.69 3.38
N ILE A 170 3.75 13.00 2.48
CA ILE A 170 2.73 11.99 2.79
C ILE A 170 3.33 10.62 2.56
N GLU A 171 3.17 9.71 3.52
CA GLU A 171 3.56 8.31 3.41
C GLU A 171 2.33 7.43 3.20
N ASP A 172 2.25 6.74 2.07
CA ASP A 172 1.28 5.66 1.86
C ASP A 172 1.86 4.34 2.39
N CYS A 173 1.47 4.02 3.61
CA CYS A 173 1.87 2.83 4.37
C CYS A 173 0.86 1.69 4.24
N ALA A 174 -0.06 1.72 3.27
CA ALA A 174 -1.09 0.68 3.10
C ALA A 174 -0.50 -0.72 2.91
N GLN A 175 0.77 -0.83 2.56
CA GLN A 175 1.51 -2.07 2.34
C GLN A 175 2.67 -2.26 3.34
N ALA A 176 2.87 -1.36 4.32
CA ALA A 176 4.09 -1.29 5.11
C ALA A 176 3.84 -1.10 6.63
N TYR A 177 2.92 -1.88 7.19
CA TYR A 177 2.65 -1.88 8.62
C TYR A 177 3.90 -2.30 9.41
N LEU A 178 4.31 -1.47 10.38
CA LEU A 178 5.48 -1.69 11.24
C LEU A 178 6.80 -1.89 10.46
N ALA A 179 6.90 -1.41 9.22
CA ALA A 179 8.15 -1.42 8.48
C ALA A 179 9.15 -0.47 9.17
N PRO A 180 10.31 -0.95 9.64
CA PRO A 180 11.25 -0.11 10.38
C PRO A 180 11.94 0.90 9.45
N VAL A 181 12.11 2.13 9.95
CA VAL A 181 12.90 3.19 9.32
C VAL A 181 13.84 3.76 10.38
N GLY A 182 14.94 3.05 10.67
CA GLY A 182 15.79 3.33 11.82
C GLY A 182 15.06 3.05 13.13
N GLU A 183 14.91 4.04 14.01
CA GLU A 183 14.28 3.89 15.34
C GLU A 183 12.76 4.07 15.33
N VAL A 184 12.16 4.37 14.18
CA VAL A 184 10.71 4.57 14.03
C VAL A 184 10.15 3.67 12.93
N TYR A 185 8.84 3.66 12.77
CA TYR A 185 8.17 2.94 11.69
C TYR A 185 7.81 3.85 10.51
N ALA A 186 7.64 3.27 9.32
CA ALA A 186 7.04 3.95 8.17
C ALA A 186 5.71 4.60 8.58
N GLY A 187 5.44 5.78 8.03
CA GLY A 187 4.33 6.64 8.43
C GLY A 187 4.68 7.65 9.53
N ARG A 188 5.95 7.65 10.00
CA ARG A 188 6.43 8.53 11.09
C ARG A 188 7.53 9.52 10.65
N ILE A 189 7.98 9.43 9.41
CA ILE A 189 9.00 10.34 8.87
C ILE A 189 8.36 11.51 8.13
N GLY A 190 7.28 11.24 7.40
CA GLY A 190 6.48 12.28 6.75
C GLY A 190 5.61 13.06 7.74
N ASP A 191 4.97 14.08 7.21
CA ASP A 191 4.00 14.89 7.97
C ASP A 191 2.72 14.11 8.26
N ILE A 192 2.35 13.17 7.36
CA ILE A 192 1.14 12.35 7.44
C ILE A 192 1.46 10.92 6.97
N GLY A 193 1.12 9.92 7.79
CA GLY A 193 1.17 8.50 7.43
C GLY A 193 -0.24 7.92 7.22
N CYS A 194 -0.47 7.21 6.11
CA CYS A 194 -1.77 6.66 5.72
C CYS A 194 -1.72 5.13 5.67
N PHE A 195 -2.72 4.45 6.24
CA PHE A 195 -2.77 2.99 6.35
C PHE A 195 -4.11 2.45 5.86
N SER A 196 -4.12 1.22 5.34
CA SER A 196 -5.31 0.55 4.80
C SER A 196 -5.61 -0.74 5.55
N LEU A 197 -6.88 -0.95 5.89
CA LEU A 197 -7.41 -2.16 6.51
C LEU A 197 -8.17 -3.05 5.50
N GLN A 198 -7.93 -2.82 4.21
CA GLN A 198 -8.56 -3.60 3.14
C GLN A 198 -8.15 -5.08 3.26
N GLN A 199 -9.02 -5.97 2.77
CA GLN A 199 -8.94 -7.44 2.91
C GLN A 199 -7.53 -8.04 2.67
N SER A 200 -6.72 -7.49 1.76
CA SER A 200 -5.40 -8.05 1.42
C SER A 200 -4.24 -7.56 2.29
N LYS A 201 -4.48 -6.58 3.20
CA LYS A 201 -3.39 -5.96 4.00
C LYS A 201 -2.94 -6.86 5.15
N HIS A 202 -1.85 -6.50 5.83
CA HIS A 202 -1.27 -7.28 6.96
C HIS A 202 -2.32 -7.59 8.02
N ILE A 203 -3.12 -6.60 8.40
CA ILE A 203 -4.34 -6.75 9.20
C ILE A 203 -5.52 -6.19 8.44
N SER A 204 -6.71 -6.70 8.71
CA SER A 204 -7.91 -6.32 7.96
C SER A 204 -9.16 -6.30 8.84
N ALA A 205 -10.10 -5.44 8.45
CA ALA A 205 -11.49 -5.49 8.90
C ALA A 205 -12.46 -5.43 7.69
N GLY A 206 -12.00 -5.95 6.53
CA GLY A 206 -12.70 -5.89 5.25
C GLY A 206 -12.28 -4.64 4.49
N ASP A 207 -12.73 -3.49 4.93
CA ASP A 207 -12.30 -2.14 4.55
C ASP A 207 -12.09 -1.28 5.78
N GLY A 208 -11.34 -0.18 5.62
CA GLY A 208 -11.02 0.78 6.66
C GLY A 208 -9.69 1.46 6.37
N GLY A 209 -9.42 2.54 7.07
CA GLY A 209 -8.16 3.26 6.98
C GLY A 209 -7.84 3.99 8.28
N LEU A 210 -6.57 4.27 8.47
CA LEU A 210 -6.04 5.03 9.58
C LEU A 210 -5.05 6.06 9.06
N VAL A 211 -5.04 7.22 9.65
CA VAL A 211 -4.05 8.27 9.37
C VAL A 211 -3.36 8.64 10.66
N VAL A 212 -2.06 8.90 10.62
CA VAL A 212 -1.28 9.38 11.75
C VAL A 212 -0.54 10.66 11.41
N THR A 213 -0.36 11.52 12.41
CA THR A 213 0.43 12.75 12.32
C THR A 213 0.82 13.24 13.72
N ASP A 214 1.88 14.03 13.80
CA ASP A 214 2.23 14.74 15.03
C ASP A 214 1.74 16.20 15.05
N ASP A 215 1.25 16.70 13.90
CA ASP A 215 0.74 18.06 13.77
C ASP A 215 -0.74 18.14 14.16
N ALA A 216 -1.03 18.94 15.17
CA ALA A 216 -2.41 19.13 15.69
C ALA A 216 -3.34 19.80 14.67
N ALA A 217 -2.81 20.68 13.80
CA ALA A 217 -3.64 21.38 12.81
C ALA A 217 -4.02 20.42 11.67
N LEU A 218 -3.06 19.59 11.20
CA LEU A 218 -3.32 18.53 10.22
C LEU A 218 -4.31 17.51 10.79
N ALA A 219 -4.11 17.04 12.02
CA ALA A 219 -5.02 16.11 12.69
C ALA A 219 -6.44 16.67 12.78
N ARG A 220 -6.59 17.95 13.21
CA ARG A 220 -7.89 18.61 13.31
C ARG A 220 -8.56 18.75 11.94
N ARG A 221 -7.81 19.15 10.91
CA ARG A 221 -8.36 19.26 9.55
C ARG A 221 -8.85 17.92 9.01
N MET A 222 -8.05 16.85 9.17
CA MET A 222 -8.44 15.49 8.79
C MET A 222 -9.67 15.00 9.56
N ARG A 223 -9.73 15.24 10.88
CA ARG A 223 -10.89 14.91 11.71
C ARG A 223 -12.17 15.62 11.21
N LEU A 224 -12.11 16.89 10.90
CA LEU A 224 -13.22 17.63 10.34
C LEU A 224 -13.62 17.12 8.96
N PHE A 225 -12.64 16.76 8.11
CA PHE A 225 -12.91 16.25 6.76
C PHE A 225 -13.62 14.89 6.80
N THR A 226 -13.35 14.03 7.78
CA THR A 226 -14.07 12.75 7.94
C THR A 226 -15.55 12.95 8.26
N ASP A 227 -15.96 14.10 8.77
CA ASP A 227 -17.31 14.37 9.27
C ASP A 227 -17.95 15.64 8.68
N LYS A 228 -17.82 15.84 7.40
CA LYS A 228 -18.49 16.93 6.67
C LYS A 228 -18.08 18.33 7.14
N GLY A 229 -16.88 18.49 7.72
CA GLY A 229 -16.44 19.77 8.29
C GLY A 229 -17.17 20.18 9.57
N TRP A 230 -17.82 19.24 10.25
CA TRP A 230 -18.57 19.53 11.48
C TRP A 230 -17.65 19.54 12.70
N PRO A 231 -17.48 20.67 13.41
CA PRO A 231 -16.67 20.77 14.63
C PRO A 231 -17.43 20.22 15.83
N ARG A 232 -17.35 18.89 16.06
CA ARG A 232 -18.02 18.26 17.21
C ARG A 232 -17.37 18.57 18.56
N ASP A 233 -16.23 19.22 18.54
CA ASP A 233 -15.49 19.71 19.70
C ASP A 233 -15.96 21.11 20.17
N THR A 234 -16.99 21.65 19.53
CA THR A 234 -17.59 22.96 19.86
C THR A 234 -19.12 22.83 19.90
N ASP A 235 -19.80 23.82 20.50
CA ASP A 235 -21.27 23.92 20.49
C ASP A 235 -21.83 24.41 19.13
N GLU A 236 -20.98 24.79 18.20
CA GLU A 236 -21.39 25.25 16.88
C GLU A 236 -21.94 24.13 16.02
N ARG A 237 -23.17 24.30 15.54
CA ARG A 237 -23.80 23.43 14.54
C ARG A 237 -23.60 24.01 13.15
N THR A 238 -22.39 23.89 12.62
CA THR A 238 -22.01 24.47 11.32
C THR A 238 -21.10 23.50 10.54
N TYR A 239 -20.85 23.86 9.27
CA TYR A 239 -19.92 23.15 8.38
C TYR A 239 -18.84 24.13 7.96
N LEU A 240 -17.60 23.88 8.34
CA LEU A 240 -16.51 24.85 8.23
C LEU A 240 -15.92 24.94 6.82
N PHE A 241 -15.97 23.84 6.05
CA PHE A 241 -15.44 23.78 4.68
C PHE A 241 -16.01 22.57 3.92
N LEU A 242 -15.80 22.54 2.61
CA LEU A 242 -16.20 21.43 1.73
C LEU A 242 -15.47 20.14 2.12
N SER A 243 -16.23 19.11 2.44
CA SER A 243 -15.70 17.83 2.88
C SER A 243 -16.75 16.71 2.76
N LEU A 244 -16.35 15.49 3.11
CA LEU A 244 -17.15 14.29 2.92
C LEU A 244 -17.46 13.59 4.26
N ASN A 245 -18.12 12.45 4.19
CA ASN A 245 -18.34 11.57 5.32
C ASN A 245 -17.54 10.28 5.14
N TYR A 246 -16.41 10.20 5.82
CA TYR A 246 -15.50 9.04 5.80
C TYR A 246 -15.37 8.37 7.18
N ARG A 247 -16.34 8.60 8.08
CA ARG A 247 -16.28 7.99 9.43
C ARG A 247 -16.23 6.47 9.33
N MET A 248 -15.32 5.87 10.11
CA MET A 248 -15.27 4.42 10.30
C MET A 248 -16.45 3.97 11.17
N PRO A 249 -17.19 2.88 10.84
CA PRO A 249 -18.16 2.27 11.76
C PRO A 249 -17.50 1.65 12.99
N GLU A 250 -18.20 1.63 14.11
CA GLU A 250 -17.74 0.99 15.36
C GLU A 250 -17.46 -0.51 15.20
N LEU A 251 -18.22 -1.22 14.36
CA LEU A 251 -17.97 -2.64 14.04
C LEU A 251 -16.60 -2.86 13.40
N THR A 252 -16.25 -2.04 12.41
CA THR A 252 -14.94 -2.08 11.76
C THR A 252 -13.82 -1.82 12.78
N ALA A 253 -13.99 -0.80 13.62
CA ALA A 253 -13.00 -0.46 14.64
C ALA A 253 -12.83 -1.60 15.66
N ALA A 254 -13.91 -2.21 16.13
CA ALA A 254 -13.86 -3.30 17.11
C ALA A 254 -13.09 -4.52 16.58
N VAL A 255 -13.35 -4.91 15.33
CA VAL A 255 -12.60 -5.99 14.65
C VAL A 255 -11.13 -5.59 14.46
N THR A 256 -10.88 -4.35 14.00
CA THR A 256 -9.51 -3.86 13.80
C THR A 256 -8.70 -3.87 15.08
N ARG A 257 -9.28 -3.51 16.23
CA ARG A 257 -8.59 -3.52 17.52
C ARG A 257 -8.08 -4.92 17.90
N VAL A 258 -8.87 -5.97 17.62
CA VAL A 258 -8.41 -7.35 17.80
C VAL A 258 -7.27 -7.67 16.83
N GLN A 259 -7.43 -7.35 15.57
CA GLN A 259 -6.40 -7.57 14.55
C GLN A 259 -5.10 -6.82 14.88
N LEU A 260 -5.19 -5.63 15.48
CA LEU A 260 -4.03 -4.82 15.87
C LEU A 260 -3.16 -5.54 16.91
N THR A 261 -3.75 -6.31 17.81
CA THR A 261 -2.99 -7.10 18.81
C THR A 261 -2.13 -8.20 18.16
N ARG A 262 -2.45 -8.61 16.94
CA ARG A 262 -1.75 -9.67 16.20
C ARG A 262 -0.74 -9.13 15.19
N LEU A 263 -0.73 -7.81 14.95
CA LEU A 263 0.02 -7.20 13.85
C LEU A 263 1.52 -7.51 13.89
N ALA A 264 2.15 -7.41 15.06
CA ALA A 264 3.58 -7.70 15.21
C ALA A 264 3.92 -9.14 14.80
N GLN A 265 3.12 -10.12 15.22
CA GLN A 265 3.31 -11.52 14.85
C GLN A 265 3.06 -11.76 13.36
N VAL A 266 2.06 -11.09 12.77
CA VAL A 266 1.81 -11.17 11.32
C VAL A 266 3.02 -10.69 10.51
N VAL A 267 3.62 -9.57 10.92
CA VAL A 267 4.82 -9.03 10.26
C VAL A 267 6.00 -9.98 10.43
N ASP A 268 6.22 -10.51 11.63
CA ASP A 268 7.32 -11.44 11.94
C ASP A 268 7.21 -12.75 11.13
N ASP A 269 6.01 -13.35 11.06
CA ASP A 269 5.76 -14.56 10.29
C ASP A 269 6.01 -14.33 8.78
N ARG A 270 5.57 -13.19 8.23
CA ARG A 270 5.83 -12.81 6.83
C ARG A 270 7.32 -12.65 6.55
N ARG A 271 8.05 -11.97 7.41
CA ARG A 271 9.51 -11.79 7.30
C ARG A 271 10.25 -13.12 7.39
N THR A 272 9.90 -13.96 8.37
CA THR A 272 10.50 -15.29 8.55
C THR A 272 10.32 -16.16 7.32
N GLY A 273 9.09 -16.20 6.78
CA GLY A 273 8.82 -16.94 5.55
C GLY A 273 9.60 -16.40 4.35
N ALA A 274 9.65 -15.08 4.21
CA ALA A 274 10.36 -14.42 3.10
C ALA A 274 11.87 -14.65 3.16
N ALA A 275 12.50 -14.54 4.33
CA ALA A 275 13.92 -14.84 4.52
C ALA A 275 14.23 -16.30 4.13
N LYS A 276 13.35 -17.23 4.52
CA LYS A 276 13.49 -18.66 4.12
C LYS A 276 13.42 -18.82 2.60
N LEU A 277 12.47 -18.15 1.92
CA LEU A 277 12.37 -18.20 0.46
C LEU A 277 13.61 -17.59 -0.20
N THR A 278 14.02 -16.40 0.22
CA THR A 278 15.20 -15.69 -0.29
C THR A 278 16.46 -16.59 -0.16
N ALA A 279 16.67 -17.21 0.99
CA ALA A 279 17.78 -18.17 1.18
C ALA A 279 17.65 -19.39 0.25
N GLY A 280 16.41 -19.83 -0.03
CA GLY A 280 16.14 -20.96 -0.90
C GLY A 280 16.38 -20.74 -2.39
N ILE A 281 16.46 -19.48 -2.86
CA ILE A 281 16.57 -19.12 -4.29
C ILE A 281 17.73 -18.15 -4.60
N GLY A 282 18.43 -17.65 -3.60
CA GLY A 282 19.43 -16.58 -3.74
C GLY A 282 20.69 -16.94 -4.53
N ASP A 283 20.90 -18.23 -4.86
CA ASP A 283 21.98 -18.72 -5.72
C ASP A 283 21.60 -18.78 -7.20
N LEU A 284 20.36 -18.49 -7.57
CA LEU A 284 19.87 -18.55 -8.94
C LEU A 284 20.28 -17.32 -9.73
N ILE A 285 21.03 -17.50 -10.80
CA ILE A 285 21.50 -16.42 -11.68
C ILE A 285 20.30 -15.82 -12.44
N GLY A 286 20.29 -14.49 -12.61
CA GLY A 286 19.21 -13.82 -13.32
C GLY A 286 17.92 -13.61 -12.51
N LEU A 287 17.89 -14.11 -11.25
CA LEU A 287 16.85 -13.80 -10.27
C LEU A 287 17.40 -12.89 -9.19
N LEU A 288 16.68 -11.80 -8.92
CA LEU A 288 17.00 -10.88 -7.84
C LEU A 288 15.83 -10.87 -6.83
N PRO A 289 15.92 -11.70 -5.77
CA PRO A 289 14.97 -11.60 -4.66
C PRO A 289 15.12 -10.25 -3.96
N PRO A 290 14.11 -9.82 -3.17
CA PRO A 290 14.25 -8.63 -2.35
C PRO A 290 15.53 -8.71 -1.49
N PRO A 291 16.22 -7.58 -1.27
CA PRO A 291 17.34 -7.55 -0.33
C PRO A 291 16.92 -8.15 1.02
N ASP A 292 17.77 -8.98 1.61
CA ASP A 292 17.60 -9.51 2.96
C ASP A 292 18.03 -8.43 3.97
N ASP A 293 17.21 -7.39 4.06
CA ASP A 293 17.35 -6.30 5.02
C ASP A 293 16.17 -6.29 6.00
N ASP A 294 16.43 -5.77 7.18
CA ASP A 294 15.49 -5.85 8.31
C ASP A 294 14.28 -4.91 8.17
N ASP A 295 14.13 -4.16 7.09
CA ASP A 295 13.08 -3.15 6.95
C ASP A 295 11.88 -3.58 6.08
N HIS A 296 12.01 -4.66 5.29
CA HIS A 296 10.93 -5.17 4.44
C HIS A 296 9.91 -6.00 5.24
N VAL A 297 8.62 -5.69 5.14
CA VAL A 297 7.53 -6.40 5.87
C VAL A 297 6.62 -7.25 4.96
N TYR A 298 6.94 -7.36 3.70
CA TYR A 298 6.40 -8.30 2.72
C TYR A 298 4.86 -8.36 2.66
N TRP A 299 4.21 -7.25 2.28
CA TRP A 299 2.81 -7.34 1.86
C TRP A 299 2.66 -8.28 0.66
N GLN A 300 3.60 -8.20 -0.28
CA GLN A 300 3.83 -9.15 -1.37
C GLN A 300 5.32 -9.47 -1.43
N TYR A 301 5.69 -10.54 -2.12
CA TYR A 301 7.09 -10.88 -2.37
C TYR A 301 7.44 -10.51 -3.81
N PRO A 302 8.12 -9.39 -4.07
CA PRO A 302 8.58 -9.00 -5.40
C PRO A 302 9.82 -9.83 -5.76
N LEU A 303 9.86 -10.29 -7.00
CA LEU A 303 10.99 -10.99 -7.59
C LEU A 303 11.34 -10.30 -8.89
N LEU A 304 12.59 -9.85 -9.05
CA LEU A 304 13.05 -9.26 -10.27
C LEU A 304 13.76 -10.31 -11.14
N LEU A 305 13.48 -10.29 -12.43
CA LEU A 305 14.05 -11.19 -13.41
C LEU A 305 14.90 -10.40 -14.42
N ASP A 306 15.97 -11.04 -14.91
CA ASP A 306 16.67 -10.56 -16.08
C ASP A 306 16.05 -11.26 -17.31
N GLY A 307 14.95 -10.68 -17.85
CA GLY A 307 14.27 -11.24 -19.02
C GLY A 307 12.74 -11.21 -18.96
N ASN A 308 12.11 -11.97 -19.88
CA ASN A 308 10.65 -11.94 -20.03
C ASN A 308 9.92 -12.61 -18.86
N ILE A 309 9.13 -11.83 -18.12
CA ILE A 309 8.35 -12.27 -16.96
C ILE A 309 7.15 -13.18 -17.30
N HIS A 310 6.61 -13.10 -18.52
CA HIS A 310 5.37 -13.80 -18.87
C HIS A 310 5.51 -15.33 -18.93
N PRO A 311 6.56 -15.91 -19.54
CA PRO A 311 6.80 -17.37 -19.48
C PRO A 311 6.99 -17.85 -18.05
N TRP A 312 7.68 -17.07 -17.21
CA TRP A 312 7.85 -17.35 -15.79
C TRP A 312 6.53 -17.42 -15.04
N ALA A 313 5.67 -16.39 -15.25
CA ALA A 313 4.35 -16.33 -14.60
C ALA A 313 3.47 -17.52 -15.00
N ALA A 314 3.46 -17.88 -16.28
CA ALA A 314 2.70 -19.03 -16.78
C ALA A 314 3.21 -20.35 -16.18
N ALA A 315 4.53 -20.55 -16.16
CA ALA A 315 5.15 -21.75 -15.63
C ALA A 315 4.94 -21.90 -14.12
N LEU A 316 5.19 -20.86 -13.32
CA LEU A 316 4.99 -20.90 -11.87
C LEU A 316 3.51 -21.14 -11.49
N THR A 317 2.59 -20.50 -12.21
CA THR A 317 1.15 -20.74 -11.98
C THR A 317 0.77 -22.19 -12.26
N ALA A 318 1.31 -22.80 -13.32
CA ALA A 318 1.11 -24.21 -13.61
C ALA A 318 1.76 -25.14 -12.56
N GLU A 319 2.87 -24.74 -11.96
CA GLU A 319 3.51 -25.48 -10.85
C GLU A 319 2.76 -25.35 -9.51
N GLY A 320 1.64 -24.58 -9.47
CA GLY A 320 0.82 -24.37 -8.29
C GLY A 320 1.22 -23.15 -7.44
N VAL A 321 2.10 -22.28 -7.95
CA VAL A 321 2.53 -21.03 -7.30
C VAL A 321 1.95 -19.84 -8.05
N PRO A 322 0.87 -19.23 -7.52
CA PRO A 322 0.28 -18.06 -8.17
C PRO A 322 1.24 -16.87 -8.15
N CYS A 323 1.28 -16.12 -9.24
CA CYS A 323 2.07 -14.89 -9.33
C CYS A 323 1.45 -13.93 -10.35
N THR A 324 1.82 -12.65 -10.26
CA THR A 324 1.35 -11.59 -11.14
C THR A 324 2.53 -10.95 -11.85
N PRO A 325 2.61 -11.02 -13.19
CA PRO A 325 3.62 -10.30 -13.94
C PRO A 325 3.34 -8.79 -13.89
N GLY A 326 4.39 -8.01 -13.61
CA GLY A 326 4.36 -6.55 -13.62
C GLY A 326 3.62 -5.88 -12.48
N TYR A 327 2.86 -6.62 -11.65
CA TYR A 327 1.92 -6.09 -10.64
C TYR A 327 0.76 -5.29 -11.25
N LEU A 328 1.05 -4.37 -12.17
CA LEU A 328 0.11 -3.61 -12.98
C LEU A 328 0.22 -4.03 -14.46
N LYS A 329 -0.78 -3.69 -15.27
CA LYS A 329 -0.72 -3.87 -16.72
C LYS A 329 0.02 -2.73 -17.42
N GLU A 330 -0.02 -1.55 -16.82
CA GLU A 330 0.57 -0.32 -17.32
C GLU A 330 0.81 0.63 -16.13
N PRO A 331 1.72 1.60 -16.22
CA PRO A 331 1.87 2.62 -15.17
C PRO A 331 0.57 3.38 -14.91
N LEU A 332 0.36 3.86 -13.68
CA LEU A 332 -0.89 4.53 -13.29
C LEU A 332 -1.27 5.70 -14.21
N TYR A 333 -0.29 6.44 -14.72
CA TYR A 333 -0.55 7.55 -15.65
C TYR A 333 -1.08 7.08 -17.03
N ALA A 334 -0.80 5.84 -17.42
CA ALA A 334 -1.29 5.26 -18.67
C ALA A 334 -2.70 4.69 -18.56
N ALA A 335 -3.23 4.51 -17.32
CA ALA A 335 -4.56 4.01 -17.11
C ALA A 335 -5.63 4.86 -17.82
N PRO A 336 -6.69 4.25 -18.39
CA PRO A 336 -7.69 4.97 -19.20
C PRO A 336 -8.27 6.21 -18.52
N ALA A 337 -8.53 6.17 -17.21
CA ALA A 337 -9.08 7.29 -16.47
C ALA A 337 -8.15 8.52 -16.50
N ILE A 338 -6.85 8.33 -16.43
CA ILE A 338 -5.83 9.39 -16.44
C ILE A 338 -5.52 9.82 -17.88
N ARG A 339 -5.15 8.86 -18.72
CA ARG A 339 -4.76 9.12 -20.12
C ARG A 339 -5.87 9.78 -20.93
N SER A 340 -7.11 9.35 -20.74
CA SER A 340 -8.27 9.92 -21.43
C SER A 340 -8.95 11.03 -20.63
N LYS A 341 -8.36 11.47 -19.52
CA LYS A 341 -8.83 12.59 -18.68
C LYS A 341 -10.31 12.42 -18.26
N ILE A 342 -10.71 11.17 -17.94
CA ILE A 342 -12.08 10.84 -17.51
C ILE A 342 -12.20 11.21 -16.05
N THR A 343 -12.57 12.45 -15.76
CA THR A 343 -12.68 13.03 -14.41
C THR A 343 -14.09 13.56 -14.15
N TYR A 344 -14.33 14.86 -14.42
CA TYR A 344 -15.62 15.54 -14.16
C TYR A 344 -16.32 15.87 -15.49
N GLY A 345 -17.40 15.15 -15.78
CA GLY A 345 -18.16 15.33 -17.02
C GLY A 345 -17.28 15.19 -18.25
N GLU A 346 -17.33 16.17 -19.14
CA GLU A 346 -16.54 16.22 -20.39
C GLU A 346 -15.34 17.18 -20.30
N SER A 347 -15.15 17.86 -19.16
CA SER A 347 -14.12 18.91 -19.02
C SER A 347 -12.69 18.40 -18.97
N GLY A 348 -12.50 17.16 -18.49
CA GLY A 348 -11.18 16.63 -18.17
C GLY A 348 -10.48 17.32 -17.01
N PHE A 349 -11.16 18.22 -16.28
CA PHE A 349 -10.61 18.96 -15.15
C PHE A 349 -10.23 18.00 -14.00
N PRO A 350 -9.09 18.17 -13.30
CA PRO A 350 -8.05 19.22 -13.46
C PRO A 350 -6.93 18.82 -14.45
N LEU A 351 -7.11 17.76 -15.25
CA LEU A 351 -6.08 17.19 -16.12
C LEU A 351 -6.12 17.72 -17.56
N GLN A 352 -7.04 18.63 -17.91
CA GLN A 352 -7.28 19.05 -19.29
C GLN A 352 -6.03 19.53 -20.03
N ASP A 353 -5.09 20.18 -19.32
CA ASP A 353 -3.87 20.74 -19.86
C ASP A 353 -2.61 19.90 -19.52
N VAL A 354 -2.80 18.69 -18.99
CA VAL A 354 -1.70 17.82 -18.55
C VAL A 354 -1.53 16.67 -19.55
N GLU A 355 -0.28 16.37 -19.90
CA GLU A 355 0.06 15.24 -20.75
C GLU A 355 0.96 14.25 -20.03
N TYR A 356 0.62 12.97 -20.16
CA TYR A 356 1.39 11.85 -19.62
C TYR A 356 1.82 10.93 -20.77
N PRO A 357 2.94 11.25 -21.45
CA PRO A 357 3.39 10.47 -22.61
C PRO A 357 3.93 9.10 -22.20
N PRO A 358 3.90 8.11 -23.10
CA PRO A 358 4.69 6.89 -22.95
C PRO A 358 6.18 7.24 -22.76
N GLY A 359 6.88 6.48 -21.94
CA GLY A 359 8.28 6.75 -21.59
C GLY A 359 8.46 7.85 -20.54
N LEU A 360 7.40 8.32 -19.90
CA LEU A 360 7.47 9.31 -18.83
C LEU A 360 8.30 8.81 -17.62
N CYS A 361 8.12 7.53 -17.26
CA CYS A 361 8.85 6.87 -16.18
C CYS A 361 9.44 5.55 -16.70
N PRO A 362 10.59 5.59 -17.39
CA PRO A 362 11.15 4.42 -18.08
C PRO A 362 11.51 3.26 -17.13
N ASN A 363 11.95 3.53 -15.91
CA ASN A 363 12.23 2.48 -14.95
C ASN A 363 10.95 1.75 -14.52
N ALA A 364 9.88 2.50 -14.25
CA ALA A 364 8.57 1.91 -13.94
C ALA A 364 8.03 1.07 -15.09
N GLU A 365 8.12 1.57 -16.32
CA GLU A 365 7.70 0.81 -17.52
C GLU A 365 8.52 -0.48 -17.68
N THR A 366 9.83 -0.43 -17.45
CA THR A 366 10.71 -1.62 -17.48
C THR A 366 10.32 -2.63 -16.39
N LEU A 367 10.10 -2.18 -15.17
CA LEU A 367 9.65 -3.07 -14.09
C LEU A 367 8.33 -3.75 -14.43
N ILE A 368 7.34 -2.99 -14.87
CA ILE A 368 5.99 -3.51 -15.16
C ILE A 368 6.00 -4.47 -16.34
N ASN A 369 6.71 -4.14 -17.41
CA ASN A 369 6.60 -4.89 -18.66
C ASN A 369 7.60 -6.07 -18.74
N GLU A 370 8.74 -5.98 -18.06
CA GLU A 370 9.88 -6.86 -18.38
C GLU A 370 10.47 -7.58 -17.17
N ARG A 371 10.47 -6.97 -15.96
CA ARG A 371 11.33 -7.47 -14.87
C ARG A 371 10.61 -7.92 -13.61
N LEU A 372 9.47 -7.31 -13.27
CA LEU A 372 8.82 -7.52 -11.98
C LEU A 372 7.86 -8.72 -12.03
N LEU A 373 8.08 -9.69 -11.17
CA LEU A 373 7.15 -10.78 -10.88
C LEU A 373 6.73 -10.72 -9.42
N VAL A 374 5.44 -10.62 -9.13
CA VAL A 374 4.96 -10.46 -7.76
C VAL A 374 4.28 -11.75 -7.31
N LEU A 375 4.78 -12.33 -6.23
CA LEU A 375 4.17 -13.48 -5.59
C LEU A 375 3.28 -13.00 -4.43
N PRO A 376 2.01 -13.45 -4.34
CA PRO A 376 1.22 -13.28 -3.13
C PRO A 376 1.99 -13.79 -1.91
N TRP A 377 1.97 -13.02 -0.82
CA TRP A 377 2.66 -13.42 0.40
C TRP A 377 1.70 -13.42 1.59
N ASN A 378 1.82 -14.41 2.47
CA ASN A 378 0.87 -14.59 3.54
C ASN A 378 1.52 -15.13 4.82
N GLU A 379 1.12 -14.59 5.97
CA GLU A 379 1.56 -14.99 7.30
C GLU A 379 1.18 -16.42 7.70
N ASN A 380 0.28 -17.05 6.95
CA ASN A 380 -0.16 -18.43 7.19
C ASN A 380 0.56 -19.45 6.32
N TYR A 381 1.57 -19.03 5.54
CA TYR A 381 2.41 -20.00 4.83
C TYR A 381 3.23 -20.81 5.82
N SER A 382 3.09 -22.12 5.76
CA SER A 382 3.94 -23.05 6.51
C SER A 382 5.35 -23.13 5.91
N GLY A 383 6.29 -23.67 6.69
CA GLY A 383 7.64 -23.94 6.16
C GLY A 383 7.63 -24.83 4.91
N ALA A 384 6.70 -25.77 4.80
CA ALA A 384 6.53 -26.64 3.63
C ALA A 384 5.96 -25.86 2.42
N ASP A 385 5.03 -24.93 2.64
CA ASP A 385 4.53 -24.06 1.56
C ASP A 385 5.66 -23.24 0.95
N VAL A 386 6.54 -22.69 1.79
CA VAL A 386 7.72 -21.91 1.34
C VAL A 386 8.72 -22.79 0.59
N ASP A 387 8.96 -24.02 1.04
CA ASP A 387 9.82 -24.99 0.36
C ASP A 387 9.26 -25.39 -1.02
N ASP A 388 7.95 -25.57 -1.13
CA ASP A 388 7.27 -25.82 -2.42
C ASP A 388 7.45 -24.65 -3.38
N ILE A 389 7.29 -23.39 -2.89
CA ILE A 389 7.50 -22.17 -3.69
C ILE A 389 8.94 -22.12 -4.20
N ALA A 390 9.94 -22.34 -3.33
CA ALA A 390 11.35 -22.35 -3.72
C ALA A 390 11.64 -23.46 -4.76
N THR A 391 11.07 -24.65 -4.57
CA THR A 391 11.21 -25.79 -5.49
C THR A 391 10.61 -25.46 -6.86
N ALA A 392 9.44 -24.84 -6.90
CA ALA A 392 8.80 -24.43 -8.16
C ALA A 392 9.64 -23.39 -8.89
N ILE A 393 10.15 -22.36 -8.19
CA ILE A 393 11.02 -21.34 -8.76
C ILE A 393 12.28 -21.99 -9.36
N ARG A 394 12.96 -22.89 -8.63
CA ARG A 394 14.15 -23.61 -9.12
C ARG A 394 13.85 -24.47 -10.35
N LYS A 395 12.71 -25.17 -10.35
CA LYS A 395 12.28 -26.01 -11.47
C LYS A 395 12.06 -25.17 -12.73
N VAL A 396 11.35 -24.04 -12.59
CA VAL A 396 11.08 -23.10 -13.70
C VAL A 396 12.38 -22.47 -14.20
N HIS A 397 13.23 -22.00 -13.30
CA HIS A 397 14.55 -21.43 -13.62
C HIS A 397 15.37 -22.39 -14.48
N THR A 398 15.57 -23.63 -13.99
CA THR A 398 16.34 -24.63 -14.72
C THR A 398 15.79 -24.92 -16.13
N ALA A 399 14.48 -24.91 -16.29
CA ALA A 399 13.86 -25.20 -17.58
C ALA A 399 13.93 -24.03 -18.58
N LEU A 400 13.83 -22.77 -18.10
CA LEU A 400 13.84 -21.59 -18.96
C LEU A 400 15.26 -21.12 -19.33
N GLU A 401 16.28 -21.36 -18.47
CA GLU A 401 17.67 -21.05 -18.81
C GLU A 401 18.30 -22.04 -19.80
N THR A 402 17.72 -23.24 -19.93
CA THR A 402 18.22 -24.28 -20.86
C THR A 402 17.50 -24.26 -22.20
N SER A 403 16.58 -23.33 -22.42
CA SER A 403 15.76 -23.18 -23.65
C SER A 403 16.22 -21.99 -24.47
#